data_dd81c01b354ffcf47e2edf652fd2da0e
#
_entry.id   dd81c01b354ffcf47e2edf652fd2da0e
#
_cell.length_a   1.000
_cell.length_b   1.000
_cell.length_c   1.000
_cell.angle_alpha   90.00
_cell.angle_beta   90.00
_cell.angle_gamma   90.00
#
_symmetry.space_group_name_H-M   'P 1'
#
loop_
_entity.id
_entity.type
_entity.pdbx_description
1 polymer ?
#
loop_
_entity_poly.entity_id
_entity_poly.type
_entity_poly.pdbx_seq_one_letter_code
_entity_poly.pdbx_strand_id
1 'polypeptide(L)'
;SSISTDANNTGARGTTFDELGAAYSDQARGLLDGGADILLVETIFDTLNAKAAFFAIQEVFDRGGHYVPIMASVTFIQAGSNRGVTGQTVEAFWNSISHVPLLSVGMNCALGPKEMRPLIEELAHIAPIYISAHPNAGLPNPLLPTGFPETPDSLAPQLKEWAQNGWLN
;
A
#
# COMPACT_ATOMS: atom_id res chain seq x y z
N SER A 1 -8.65 12.56 -1.23
CA SER A 1 -8.70 11.95 0.11
C SER A 1 -10.12 11.93 0.65
N SER A 2 -10.51 10.84 1.29
CA SER A 2 -11.79 10.70 2.00
C SER A 2 -11.79 11.46 3.35
N ILE A 3 -10.62 11.95 3.79
CA ILE A 3 -10.48 12.73 5.02
C ILE A 3 -10.63 14.21 4.71
N SER A 4 -11.51 14.91 5.43
CA SER A 4 -11.60 16.36 5.36
C SER A 4 -10.36 17.00 5.98
N THR A 5 -9.85 18.03 5.35
CA THR A 5 -8.79 18.91 5.90
C THR A 5 -9.36 20.07 6.73
N ASP A 6 -10.69 20.24 6.76
CA ASP A 6 -11.40 21.27 7.50
C ASP A 6 -12.15 20.66 8.69
N ALA A 7 -11.69 20.95 9.90
CA ALA A 7 -12.30 20.48 11.15
C ALA A 7 -13.76 20.99 11.34
N ASN A 8 -14.10 22.14 10.76
CA ASN A 8 -15.44 22.71 10.83
C ASN A 8 -16.40 22.19 9.75
N ASN A 9 -15.85 21.54 8.73
CA ASN A 9 -16.61 20.91 7.65
C ASN A 9 -16.10 19.50 7.38
N THR A 10 -16.50 18.57 8.21
CA THR A 10 -16.06 17.16 8.14
C THR A 10 -16.48 16.44 6.84
N GLY A 11 -17.42 17.01 6.10
CA GLY A 11 -17.86 16.52 4.79
C GLY A 11 -17.03 17.06 3.62
N ALA A 12 -16.21 18.10 3.82
CA ALA A 12 -15.40 18.67 2.75
C ALA A 12 -14.39 17.63 2.19
N ARG A 13 -14.23 17.66 0.88
CA ARG A 13 -13.26 16.82 0.16
C ARG A 13 -12.47 17.69 -0.80
N GLY A 14 -11.17 17.45 -0.92
CA GLY A 14 -10.30 18.18 -1.84
C GLY A 14 -10.45 17.73 -3.29
N THR A 15 -11.09 16.59 -3.54
CA THR A 15 -11.30 16.01 -4.87
C THR A 15 -12.47 15.03 -4.84
N THR A 16 -12.99 14.70 -6.01
CA THR A 16 -14.07 13.72 -6.20
C THR A 16 -13.50 12.36 -6.63
N PHE A 17 -14.32 11.31 -6.54
CA PHE A 17 -13.98 9.99 -7.06
C PHE A 17 -13.71 10.04 -8.57
N ASP A 18 -14.53 10.77 -9.33
CA ASP A 18 -14.41 10.86 -10.79
C ASP A 18 -13.16 11.62 -11.23
N GLU A 19 -12.81 12.70 -10.52
CA GLU A 19 -11.55 13.42 -10.77
C GLU A 19 -10.32 12.55 -10.51
N LEU A 20 -10.32 11.79 -9.43
CA LEU A 20 -9.27 10.80 -9.14
C LEU A 20 -9.24 9.70 -10.19
N GLY A 21 -10.40 9.17 -10.58
CA GLY A 21 -10.53 8.16 -11.62
C GLY A 21 -9.94 8.61 -12.94
N ALA A 22 -10.22 9.85 -13.36
CA ALA A 22 -9.65 10.42 -14.58
C ALA A 22 -8.12 10.50 -14.50
N ALA A 23 -7.57 11.02 -13.39
CA ALA A 23 -6.13 11.14 -13.19
C ALA A 23 -5.42 9.77 -13.17
N TYR A 24 -5.99 8.78 -12.48
CA TYR A 24 -5.45 7.41 -12.45
C TYR A 24 -5.57 6.70 -13.80
N SER A 25 -6.62 6.96 -14.57
CA SER A 25 -6.75 6.42 -15.94
C SER A 25 -5.63 6.93 -16.85
N ASP A 26 -5.31 8.21 -16.77
CA ASP A 26 -4.23 8.80 -17.55
C ASP A 26 -2.87 8.24 -17.13
N GLN A 27 -2.64 8.10 -15.82
CA GLN A 27 -1.43 7.49 -15.29
C GLN A 27 -1.29 6.03 -15.72
N ALA A 28 -2.35 5.23 -15.58
CA ALA A 28 -2.33 3.80 -15.95
C ALA A 28 -2.04 3.62 -17.44
N ARG A 29 -2.69 4.41 -18.32
CA ARG A 29 -2.41 4.39 -19.76
C ARG A 29 -0.95 4.71 -20.06
N GLY A 30 -0.42 5.80 -19.48
CA GLY A 30 0.98 6.17 -19.70
C GLY A 30 1.97 5.09 -19.27
N LEU A 31 1.71 4.40 -18.16
CA LEU A 31 2.53 3.28 -17.68
C LEU A 31 2.46 2.08 -18.63
N LEU A 32 1.26 1.70 -19.07
CA LEU A 32 1.06 0.59 -20.02
C LEU A 32 1.65 0.88 -21.37
N ASP A 33 1.48 2.09 -21.90
CA ASP A 33 2.08 2.54 -23.16
C ASP A 33 3.62 2.56 -23.07
N GLY A 34 4.15 2.80 -21.87
CA GLY A 34 5.57 2.73 -21.56
C GLY A 34 6.10 1.30 -21.37
N GLY A 35 5.24 0.28 -21.43
CA GLY A 35 5.62 -1.12 -21.36
C GLY A 35 5.71 -1.67 -19.94
N ALA A 36 4.93 -1.15 -18.99
CA ALA A 36 4.85 -1.72 -17.64
C ALA A 36 4.19 -3.10 -17.67
N ASP A 37 4.83 -4.09 -17.05
CA ASP A 37 4.34 -5.47 -16.94
C ASP A 37 3.46 -5.70 -15.71
N ILE A 38 3.48 -4.79 -14.74
CA ILE A 38 2.70 -4.82 -13.49
C ILE A 38 2.32 -3.40 -13.12
N LEU A 39 1.11 -3.19 -12.59
CA LEU A 39 0.71 -1.92 -11.99
C LEU A 39 0.65 -2.06 -10.46
N LEU A 40 1.38 -1.20 -9.74
CA LEU A 40 1.40 -1.15 -8.28
C LEU A 40 0.67 0.10 -7.78
N VAL A 41 -0.43 -0.09 -7.07
CA VAL A 41 -1.10 0.97 -6.29
C VAL A 41 -0.48 0.99 -4.91
N GLU A 42 0.42 1.94 -4.68
CA GLU A 42 1.22 1.99 -3.45
C GLU A 42 0.94 3.21 -2.57
N THR A 43 1.44 3.13 -1.32
CA THR A 43 1.32 4.19 -0.31
C THR A 43 -0.16 4.54 -0.04
N ILE A 44 -0.96 3.49 0.08
CA ILE A 44 -2.40 3.64 0.31
C ILE A 44 -2.62 4.08 1.76
N PHE A 45 -3.13 5.29 1.96
CA PHE A 45 -3.61 5.80 3.24
C PHE A 45 -5.12 5.76 3.37
N ASP A 46 -5.81 5.71 2.23
CA ASP A 46 -7.25 5.90 2.09
C ASP A 46 -7.78 4.89 1.07
N THR A 47 -8.59 3.95 1.54
CA THR A 47 -9.13 2.89 0.68
C THR A 47 -10.15 3.39 -0.34
N LEU A 48 -10.82 4.53 -0.11
CA LEU A 48 -11.68 5.13 -1.12
C LEU A 48 -10.87 5.68 -2.30
N ASN A 49 -9.72 6.32 -2.01
CA ASN A 49 -8.78 6.75 -3.02
C ASN A 49 -8.21 5.55 -3.80
N ALA A 50 -7.79 4.49 -3.09
CA ALA A 50 -7.32 3.26 -3.72
C ALA A 50 -8.38 2.62 -4.64
N LYS A 51 -9.66 2.61 -4.22
CA LYS A 51 -10.76 2.12 -5.05
C LYS A 51 -10.93 2.94 -6.33
N ALA A 52 -10.72 4.25 -6.29
CA ALA A 52 -10.73 5.07 -7.50
C ALA A 52 -9.61 4.66 -8.46
N ALA A 53 -8.41 4.36 -7.93
CA ALA A 53 -7.30 3.86 -8.74
C ALA A 53 -7.60 2.49 -9.35
N PHE A 54 -8.08 1.53 -8.56
CA PHE A 54 -8.43 0.19 -9.07
C PHE A 54 -9.54 0.24 -10.11
N PHE A 55 -10.58 1.04 -9.87
CA PHE A 55 -11.66 1.24 -10.82
C PHE A 55 -11.14 1.81 -12.14
N ALA A 56 -10.29 2.83 -12.08
CA ALA A 56 -9.69 3.46 -13.26
C ALA A 56 -8.81 2.48 -14.05
N ILE A 57 -7.99 1.67 -13.36
CA ILE A 57 -7.16 0.64 -13.98
C ILE A 57 -8.04 -0.38 -14.71
N GLN A 58 -9.12 -0.86 -14.06
CA GLN A 58 -10.03 -1.81 -14.69
C GLN A 58 -10.71 -1.23 -15.93
N GLU A 59 -11.16 0.04 -15.87
CA GLU A 59 -11.72 0.71 -17.05
C GLU A 59 -10.71 0.83 -18.21
N VAL A 60 -9.43 1.09 -17.89
CA VAL A 60 -8.35 1.14 -18.89
C VAL A 60 -8.17 -0.24 -19.54
N PHE A 61 -8.16 -1.29 -18.77
CA PHE A 61 -8.08 -2.66 -19.29
C PHE A 61 -9.26 -3.00 -20.19
N ASP A 62 -10.49 -2.71 -19.74
CA ASP A 62 -11.71 -3.01 -20.48
C ASP A 62 -11.77 -2.28 -21.83
N ARG A 63 -11.22 -1.07 -21.90
CA ARG A 63 -11.18 -0.26 -23.13
C ARG A 63 -9.99 -0.58 -24.04
N GLY A 64 -8.86 -0.94 -23.47
CA GLY A 64 -7.59 -1.07 -24.19
C GLY A 64 -7.16 -2.50 -24.52
N GLY A 65 -7.75 -3.50 -23.86
CA GLY A 65 -7.45 -4.91 -24.11
C GLY A 65 -6.07 -5.39 -23.63
N HIS A 66 -5.27 -4.56 -22.98
CA HIS A 66 -3.98 -4.97 -22.42
C HIS A 66 -4.09 -5.10 -20.89
N TYR A 67 -4.13 -6.35 -20.44
CA TYR A 67 -4.26 -6.70 -19.03
C TYR A 67 -2.89 -7.04 -18.44
N VAL A 68 -2.54 -6.40 -17.32
CA VAL A 68 -1.35 -6.73 -16.50
C VAL A 68 -1.77 -6.99 -15.05
N PRO A 69 -0.99 -7.77 -14.28
CA PRO A 69 -1.26 -7.98 -12.87
C PRO A 69 -1.25 -6.65 -12.08
N ILE A 70 -2.11 -6.60 -11.06
CA ILE A 70 -2.19 -5.45 -10.15
C ILE A 70 -1.66 -5.86 -8.78
N MET A 71 -0.83 -5.02 -8.18
CA MET A 71 -0.38 -5.12 -6.80
C MET A 71 -0.93 -3.94 -5.99
N ALA A 72 -1.12 -4.15 -4.68
CA ALA A 72 -1.53 -3.11 -3.74
C ALA A 72 -0.55 -3.03 -2.56
N SER A 73 -0.27 -1.81 -2.06
CA SER A 73 0.57 -1.64 -0.88
C SER A 73 0.06 -0.50 0.00
N VAL A 74 -0.25 -0.83 1.26
CA VAL A 74 -0.75 0.13 2.26
C VAL A 74 0.37 0.69 3.11
N THR A 75 0.18 1.89 3.64
CA THR A 75 1.12 2.52 4.56
C THR A 75 0.47 2.81 5.90
N PHE A 76 1.04 2.24 6.97
CA PHE A 76 0.72 2.54 8.36
C PHE A 76 1.80 3.47 8.92
N ILE A 77 1.41 4.63 9.41
CA ILE A 77 2.38 5.69 9.78
C ILE A 77 2.74 5.74 11.26
N GLN A 78 1.97 5.06 12.11
CA GLN A 78 2.14 5.15 13.56
C GLN A 78 2.71 3.85 14.11
N ALA A 79 3.95 3.90 14.60
CA ALA A 79 4.58 2.81 15.31
C ALA A 79 3.75 2.37 16.53
N GLY A 80 3.56 1.07 16.70
CA GLY A 80 2.77 0.51 17.80
C GLY A 80 1.25 0.62 17.64
N SER A 81 0.77 1.21 16.54
CA SER A 81 -0.65 1.23 16.20
C SER A 81 -0.97 0.19 15.10
N ASN A 82 -2.09 -0.48 15.23
CA ASN A 82 -2.65 -1.34 14.19
C ASN A 82 -3.65 -0.61 13.30
N ARG A 83 -3.66 0.73 13.33
CA ARG A 83 -4.59 1.56 12.55
C ARG A 83 -3.85 2.51 11.63
N GLY A 84 -4.31 2.57 10.37
CA GLY A 84 -3.88 3.56 9.39
C GLY A 84 -4.45 4.97 9.68
N VAL A 85 -4.09 5.91 8.84
CA VAL A 85 -4.52 7.33 8.95
C VAL A 85 -6.05 7.49 8.98
N THR A 86 -6.76 6.65 8.25
CA THR A 86 -8.24 6.64 8.19
C THR A 86 -8.89 5.83 9.32
N GLY A 87 -8.09 5.31 10.27
CA GLY A 87 -8.56 4.51 11.39
C GLY A 87 -8.80 3.03 11.07
N GLN A 88 -8.57 2.59 9.82
CA GLN A 88 -8.72 1.20 9.42
C GLN A 88 -7.59 0.33 9.96
N THR A 89 -7.94 -0.87 10.45
CA THR A 89 -7.00 -1.94 10.78
C THR A 89 -6.49 -2.62 9.51
N VAL A 90 -5.52 -3.51 9.64
CA VAL A 90 -5.03 -4.37 8.55
C VAL A 90 -6.18 -5.17 7.94
N GLU A 91 -7.01 -5.78 8.79
CA GLU A 91 -8.19 -6.52 8.36
C GLU A 91 -9.22 -5.64 7.63
N ALA A 92 -9.51 -4.44 8.17
CA ALA A 92 -10.44 -3.52 7.54
C ALA A 92 -9.92 -3.00 6.18
N PHE A 93 -8.61 -2.78 6.07
CA PHE A 93 -7.96 -2.46 4.80
C PHE A 93 -8.13 -3.60 3.80
N TRP A 94 -7.74 -4.83 4.17
CA TRP A 94 -7.86 -5.99 3.30
C TRP A 94 -9.30 -6.21 2.83
N ASN A 95 -10.26 -6.22 3.75
CA ASN A 95 -11.68 -6.37 3.41
C ASN A 95 -12.19 -5.27 2.45
N SER A 96 -11.63 -4.07 2.52
CA SER A 96 -12.00 -2.96 1.64
C SER A 96 -11.56 -3.16 0.21
N ILE A 97 -10.48 -3.90 -0.07
CA ILE A 97 -9.88 -4.07 -1.40
C ILE A 97 -9.88 -5.50 -1.92
N SER A 98 -10.23 -6.50 -1.10
CA SER A 98 -10.17 -7.93 -1.43
C SER A 98 -11.06 -8.36 -2.62
N HIS A 99 -11.98 -7.50 -3.05
CA HIS A 99 -12.81 -7.72 -4.24
C HIS A 99 -12.05 -7.47 -5.56
N VAL A 100 -10.90 -6.81 -5.50
CA VAL A 100 -10.03 -6.56 -6.66
C VAL A 100 -9.18 -7.80 -6.92
N PRO A 101 -9.04 -8.28 -8.17
CA PRO A 101 -8.18 -9.43 -8.50
C PRO A 101 -6.70 -9.03 -8.45
N LEU A 102 -6.15 -8.96 -7.25
CA LEU A 102 -4.76 -8.58 -6.99
C LEU A 102 -3.81 -9.77 -7.13
N LEU A 103 -2.63 -9.52 -7.69
CA LEU A 103 -1.50 -10.45 -7.65
C LEU A 103 -0.93 -10.53 -6.22
N SER A 104 -0.74 -9.39 -5.59
CA SER A 104 -0.25 -9.32 -4.22
C SER A 104 -0.81 -8.11 -3.48
N VAL A 105 -0.79 -8.22 -2.16
CA VAL A 105 -1.03 -7.10 -1.24
C VAL A 105 0.16 -6.96 -0.30
N GLY A 106 0.49 -5.76 0.14
CA GLY A 106 1.64 -5.56 1.01
C GLY A 106 1.63 -4.25 1.76
N MET A 107 2.77 -3.95 2.33
CA MET A 107 3.01 -2.71 3.07
C MET A 107 4.30 -2.06 2.66
N ASN A 108 4.32 -0.74 2.63
CA ASN A 108 5.52 0.02 2.31
C ASN A 108 5.68 1.24 3.22
N CYS A 109 6.92 1.69 3.34
CA CYS A 109 7.41 2.91 3.97
C CYS A 109 6.89 3.19 5.40
N ALA A 110 7.16 4.39 5.92
CA ALA A 110 6.85 4.92 7.24
C ALA A 110 7.42 4.11 8.42
N LEU A 111 7.21 2.81 8.47
CA LEU A 111 7.68 1.92 9.53
C LEU A 111 8.96 1.20 9.15
N GLY A 112 9.81 0.93 10.13
CA GLY A 112 10.90 -0.01 10.00
C GLY A 112 10.41 -1.47 10.07
N PRO A 113 11.32 -2.43 9.84
CA PRO A 113 10.94 -3.84 9.82
C PRO A 113 10.36 -4.31 11.16
N LYS A 114 10.90 -3.82 12.26
CA LYS A 114 10.47 -4.18 13.61
C LYS A 114 9.01 -3.79 13.89
N GLU A 115 8.64 -2.58 13.51
CA GLU A 115 7.30 -2.05 13.70
C GLU A 115 6.31 -2.63 12.68
N MET A 116 6.77 -2.92 11.46
CA MET A 116 5.96 -3.49 10.38
C MET A 116 5.67 -4.98 10.58
N ARG A 117 6.56 -5.71 11.28
CA ARG A 117 6.49 -7.16 11.46
C ARG A 117 5.10 -7.67 11.89
N PRO A 118 4.48 -7.18 12.99
CA PRO A 118 3.17 -7.69 13.43
C PRO A 118 2.05 -7.41 12.42
N LEU A 119 2.16 -6.33 11.65
CA LEU A 119 1.16 -5.97 10.64
C LEU A 119 1.28 -6.89 9.40
N ILE A 120 2.50 -7.24 8.99
CA ILE A 120 2.76 -8.19 7.91
C ILE A 120 2.29 -9.59 8.32
N GLU A 121 2.56 -10.01 9.55
CA GLU A 121 2.06 -11.28 10.10
C GLU A 121 0.53 -11.34 10.04
N GLU A 122 -0.18 -10.29 10.51
CA GLU A 122 -1.63 -10.21 10.44
C GLU A 122 -2.12 -10.28 8.99
N LEU A 123 -1.53 -9.49 8.09
CA LEU A 123 -1.91 -9.47 6.68
C LEU A 123 -1.72 -10.84 6.02
N ALA A 124 -0.61 -11.52 6.30
CA ALA A 124 -0.31 -12.84 5.74
C ALA A 124 -1.30 -13.92 6.20
N HIS A 125 -1.88 -13.79 7.40
CA HIS A 125 -2.88 -14.73 7.90
C HIS A 125 -4.28 -14.53 7.30
N ILE A 126 -4.61 -13.31 6.85
CA ILE A 126 -5.96 -12.99 6.37
C ILE A 126 -6.07 -12.88 4.85
N ALA A 127 -4.98 -12.55 4.15
CA ALA A 127 -4.98 -12.39 2.70
C ALA A 127 -4.52 -13.68 2.00
N PRO A 128 -5.38 -14.35 1.21
CA PRO A 128 -5.02 -15.62 0.53
C PRO A 128 -4.29 -15.39 -0.81
N ILE A 129 -3.47 -14.36 -0.89
CA ILE A 129 -2.67 -13.98 -2.06
C ILE A 129 -1.24 -13.68 -1.63
N TYR A 130 -0.34 -13.42 -2.58
CA TYR A 130 1.05 -13.08 -2.29
C TYR A 130 1.17 -11.82 -1.44
N ILE A 131 2.16 -11.82 -0.53
CA ILE A 131 2.42 -10.69 0.37
C ILE A 131 3.77 -10.06 0.03
N SER A 132 3.79 -8.72 -0.07
CA SER A 132 5.01 -7.94 -0.27
C SER A 132 5.25 -6.98 0.90
N ALA A 133 6.52 -6.69 1.19
CA ALA A 133 6.90 -5.77 2.24
C ALA A 133 8.10 -4.92 1.84
N HIS A 134 8.00 -3.62 2.01
CA HIS A 134 9.05 -2.63 1.72
C HIS A 134 9.20 -1.70 2.93
N PRO A 135 9.79 -2.18 4.04
CA PRO A 135 10.01 -1.35 5.23
C PRO A 135 11.08 -0.30 4.97
N ASN A 136 10.98 0.81 5.69
CA ASN A 136 12.10 1.76 5.80
C ASN A 136 13.28 1.12 6.56
N ALA A 137 14.45 1.75 6.49
CA ALA A 137 15.64 1.36 7.26
C ALA A 137 15.50 1.66 8.77
N GLY A 138 14.33 1.45 9.34
CA GLY A 138 13.93 1.84 10.68
C GLY A 138 13.38 3.27 10.73
N LEU A 139 13.07 3.73 11.95
CA LEU A 139 12.63 5.10 12.15
C LEU A 139 13.82 6.06 12.11
N PRO A 140 13.66 7.28 11.55
CA PRO A 140 14.75 8.26 11.49
C PRO A 140 15.32 8.57 12.88
N ASN A 141 16.65 8.55 12.99
CA ASN A 141 17.36 8.93 14.21
C ASN A 141 18.56 9.82 13.85
N PRO A 142 18.48 11.13 14.11
CA PRO A 142 19.54 12.08 13.76
C PRO A 142 20.84 11.89 14.54
N LEU A 143 20.83 11.06 15.58
CA LEU A 143 22.05 10.73 16.35
C LEU A 143 22.89 9.61 15.72
N LEU A 144 22.37 8.96 14.69
CA LEU A 144 23.07 7.91 13.96
C LEU A 144 23.80 8.50 12.74
N PRO A 145 25.01 8.02 12.41
CA PRO A 145 25.77 8.52 11.25
C PRO A 145 25.04 8.38 9.92
N THR A 146 24.21 7.34 9.79
CA THR A 146 23.39 7.07 8.59
C THR A 146 22.01 7.72 8.64
N GLY A 147 21.63 8.31 9.77
CA GLY A 147 20.26 8.80 10.00
C GLY A 147 19.21 7.73 10.26
N PHE A 148 19.56 6.44 10.11
CA PHE A 148 18.67 5.29 10.27
C PHE A 148 19.38 4.13 10.98
N PRO A 149 18.65 3.33 11.80
CA PRO A 149 19.25 2.25 12.58
C PRO A 149 19.52 0.96 11.79
N GLU A 150 18.76 0.71 10.72
CA GLU A 150 18.92 -0.53 9.95
C GLU A 150 20.03 -0.43 8.91
N THR A 151 20.73 -1.53 8.75
CA THR A 151 21.72 -1.78 7.71
C THR A 151 21.29 -3.02 6.90
N PRO A 152 21.91 -3.32 5.75
CA PRO A 152 21.62 -4.58 5.05
C PRO A 152 21.81 -5.81 5.94
N ASP A 153 22.81 -5.83 6.81
CA ASP A 153 23.13 -6.95 7.70
C ASP A 153 22.09 -7.11 8.83
N SER A 154 21.44 -6.04 9.26
CA SER A 154 20.40 -6.10 10.28
C SER A 154 18.99 -6.31 9.69
N LEU A 155 18.74 -5.82 8.48
CA LEU A 155 17.46 -5.96 7.80
C LEU A 155 17.26 -7.35 7.19
N ALA A 156 18.28 -7.88 6.52
CA ALA A 156 18.16 -9.15 5.80
C ALA A 156 17.74 -10.34 6.68
N PRO A 157 18.24 -10.52 7.93
CA PRO A 157 17.75 -11.58 8.82
C PRO A 157 16.28 -11.46 9.19
N GLN A 158 15.75 -10.24 9.34
CA GLN A 158 14.35 -9.99 9.67
C GLN A 158 13.43 -10.39 8.50
N LEU A 159 13.77 -9.97 7.29
CA LEU A 159 13.02 -10.36 6.09
C LEU A 159 13.12 -11.87 5.82
N LYS A 160 14.27 -12.48 6.10
CA LYS A 160 14.45 -13.93 6.01
C LYS A 160 13.53 -14.67 6.99
N GLU A 161 13.39 -14.18 8.23
CA GLU A 161 12.44 -14.74 9.19
C GLU A 161 11.01 -14.70 8.65
N TRP A 162 10.58 -13.57 8.07
CA TRP A 162 9.23 -13.43 7.52
C TRP A 162 8.99 -14.40 6.35
N ALA A 163 9.98 -14.55 5.48
CA ALA A 163 9.90 -15.52 4.38
C ALA A 163 9.87 -16.97 4.90
N GLN A 164 10.66 -17.30 5.93
CA GLN A 164 10.66 -18.63 6.54
C GLN A 164 9.33 -18.98 7.23
N ASN A 165 8.64 -17.98 7.76
CA ASN A 165 7.29 -18.12 8.32
C ASN A 165 6.19 -18.21 7.24
N GLY A 166 6.54 -18.06 5.97
CA GLY A 166 5.59 -18.05 4.87
C GLY A 166 4.78 -16.75 4.76
N TRP A 167 5.25 -15.66 5.35
CA TRP A 167 4.56 -14.38 5.32
C TRP A 167 4.92 -13.54 4.09
N LEU A 168 6.05 -13.81 3.44
CA LEU A 168 6.46 -13.16 2.20
C LEU A 168 6.60 -14.17 1.06
N ASN A 169 6.24 -13.72 -0.12
CA ASN A 169 6.29 -14.52 -1.35
C ASN A 169 7.08 -13.79 -2.44
#